data_2e7f000b093ace1d53ba36a64a6d4370
#
_entry.id   2e7f000b093ace1d53ba36a64a6d4370
#
_cell.length_a   1.000
_cell.length_b   1.000
_cell.length_c   1.000
_cell.angle_alpha   90.00
_cell.angle_beta   90.00
_cell.angle_gamma   90.00
#
_symmetry.space_group_name_H-M   'P 1'
#
loop_
_entity.id
_entity.type
_entity.pdbx_description
1 polymer ?
#
loop_
_entity_poly.entity_id
_entity_poly.type
_entity_poly.pdbx_seq_one_letter_code
_entity_poly.pdbx_strand_id
1 'polypeptide(L)'
;MGLENVSIDPKAGKNLLKICMGDIYPNPMVVYREYVQNSCDSLQEAEQCGLFSQKNEKMVSITIQSKSITIHDRGIGVKNDNVEKCLIWLSYSQKTGQAIGRYGIGRLTGAKYCDKLVFETSAYGEPYKNTIHFDAKKAREILASTEEYEVQEVIKMVTTRTREEEQADQHYFRVTLNNVFERHLLNEEMAKRYLAETVPVDYSSSFKDYILNPAFEKNLEFESLYKGLITCNVYFNGAPIKKSYDSSVTNSNNQEERVGNANFFKLEHEGELLAWGWYAMTVSAKQFTGSVSFRKIRLRQLNMAVGDETYFDNLYSKDADSSYFIGEVFAVHE
;
A
#
# COMPACT_ATOMS: atom_id res chain seq x y z
N MET A 1 -6.88 -32.86 48.01
CA MET A 1 -7.67 -32.51 46.82
C MET A 1 -6.72 -32.47 45.65
N GLY A 2 -6.85 -33.39 44.68
CA GLY A 2 -6.03 -33.41 43.48
C GLY A 2 -6.53 -32.34 42.51
N LEU A 3 -5.60 -31.65 41.87
CA LEU A 3 -5.92 -30.73 40.75
C LEU A 3 -6.34 -31.60 39.54
N GLU A 4 -7.51 -31.36 38.99
CA GLU A 4 -8.00 -31.99 37.79
C GLU A 4 -7.68 -31.06 36.60
N ASN A 5 -6.99 -31.58 35.57
CA ASN A 5 -6.77 -30.86 34.32
C ASN A 5 -8.03 -30.94 33.48
N VAL A 6 -8.70 -29.81 33.30
CA VAL A 6 -9.87 -29.67 32.44
C VAL A 6 -9.42 -29.23 31.04
N SER A 7 -9.88 -29.95 30.01
CA SER A 7 -9.63 -29.60 28.61
C SER A 7 -10.34 -28.29 28.26
N ILE A 8 -9.65 -27.37 27.58
CA ILE A 8 -10.19 -26.12 27.04
C ILE A 8 -10.34 -26.27 25.53
N ASP A 9 -11.47 -25.79 24.96
CA ASP A 9 -11.72 -25.66 23.53
C ASP A 9 -11.76 -24.17 23.16
N PRO A 10 -10.60 -23.57 22.80
CA PRO A 10 -10.53 -22.14 22.52
C PRO A 10 -11.21 -21.81 21.18
N LYS A 11 -12.07 -20.78 21.18
CA LYS A 11 -12.82 -20.33 20.02
C LYS A 11 -12.64 -18.83 19.78
N ALA A 12 -12.69 -18.40 18.52
CA ALA A 12 -12.68 -17.02 18.14
C ALA A 12 -14.09 -16.54 17.78
N GLY A 13 -14.59 -15.56 18.52
CA GLY A 13 -15.91 -14.96 18.28
C GLY A 13 -15.95 -14.06 17.04
N LYS A 14 -17.14 -13.79 16.54
CA LYS A 14 -17.41 -13.00 15.31
C LYS A 14 -16.72 -11.63 15.30
N ASN A 15 -16.49 -10.99 16.46
CA ASN A 15 -15.89 -9.66 16.53
C ASN A 15 -14.44 -9.60 16.00
N LEU A 16 -13.73 -10.73 15.91
CA LEU A 16 -12.43 -10.78 15.25
C LEU A 16 -12.52 -10.33 13.77
N LEU A 17 -13.65 -10.62 13.11
CA LEU A 17 -13.86 -10.18 11.72
C LEU A 17 -13.92 -8.65 11.59
N LYS A 18 -14.40 -7.90 12.59
CA LYS A 18 -14.38 -6.43 12.57
C LYS A 18 -12.95 -5.89 12.44
N ILE A 19 -12.03 -6.48 13.19
CA ILE A 19 -10.60 -6.12 13.14
C ILE A 19 -10.06 -6.37 11.72
N CYS A 20 -10.33 -7.55 11.16
CA CYS A 20 -9.89 -7.91 9.81
C CYS A 20 -10.56 -7.07 8.70
N MET A 21 -11.76 -6.57 8.93
CA MET A 21 -12.45 -5.63 8.04
C MET A 21 -11.95 -4.18 8.18
N GLY A 22 -10.93 -3.92 8.98
CA GLY A 22 -10.25 -2.62 9.02
C GLY A 22 -10.70 -1.67 10.13
N ASP A 23 -11.32 -2.15 11.21
CA ASP A 23 -11.66 -1.29 12.36
C ASP A 23 -10.43 -0.72 13.08
N ILE A 24 -9.26 -1.34 12.89
CA ILE A 24 -7.97 -0.83 13.39
C ILE A 24 -7.47 0.39 12.61
N TYR A 25 -8.03 0.68 11.43
CA TYR A 25 -7.59 1.78 10.59
C TYR A 25 -8.59 2.94 10.65
N PRO A 26 -8.20 4.10 11.22
CA PRO A 26 -9.09 5.26 11.28
C PRO A 26 -9.27 5.94 9.91
N ASN A 27 -8.28 5.83 9.02
CA ASN A 27 -8.31 6.44 7.70
C ASN A 27 -8.80 5.44 6.64
N PRO A 28 -9.94 5.67 5.96
CA PRO A 28 -10.45 4.77 4.93
C PRO A 28 -9.52 4.62 3.73
N MET A 29 -8.66 5.62 3.46
CA MET A 29 -7.69 5.56 2.33
C MET A 29 -6.70 4.40 2.47
N VAL A 30 -6.53 3.82 3.66
CA VAL A 30 -5.71 2.62 3.88
C VAL A 30 -6.13 1.46 2.97
N VAL A 31 -7.39 1.40 2.55
CA VAL A 31 -7.88 0.41 1.56
C VAL A 31 -7.03 0.42 0.30
N TYR A 32 -6.75 1.59 -0.27
CA TYR A 32 -5.89 1.70 -1.45
C TYR A 32 -4.47 1.26 -1.17
N ARG A 33 -3.92 1.67 -0.03
CA ARG A 33 -2.57 1.30 0.39
C ARG A 33 -2.41 -0.22 0.49
N GLU A 34 -3.31 -0.90 1.20
CA GLU A 34 -3.25 -2.34 1.43
C GLU A 34 -3.31 -3.14 0.11
N TYR A 35 -4.21 -2.76 -0.80
CA TYR A 35 -4.32 -3.48 -2.07
C TYR A 35 -3.15 -3.17 -3.02
N VAL A 36 -2.70 -1.92 -3.13
CA VAL A 36 -1.52 -1.58 -3.94
C VAL A 36 -0.26 -2.25 -3.39
N GLN A 37 -0.10 -2.32 -2.07
CA GLN A 37 0.99 -3.02 -1.42
C GLN A 37 1.01 -4.51 -1.80
N ASN A 38 -0.14 -5.19 -1.71
CA ASN A 38 -0.25 -6.59 -2.11
C ASN A 38 0.03 -6.78 -3.61
N SER A 39 -0.44 -5.86 -4.45
CA SER A 39 -0.16 -5.86 -5.89
C SER A 39 1.33 -5.67 -6.18
N CYS A 40 2.03 -4.77 -5.47
CA CYS A 40 3.48 -4.56 -5.66
C CYS A 40 4.28 -5.81 -5.28
N ASP A 41 3.94 -6.48 -4.18
CA ASP A 41 4.57 -7.75 -3.80
C ASP A 41 4.36 -8.82 -4.88
N SER A 42 3.12 -8.96 -5.37
CA SER A 42 2.74 -9.92 -6.42
C SER A 42 3.46 -9.65 -7.74
N LEU A 43 3.62 -8.37 -8.13
CA LEU A 43 4.37 -7.98 -9.32
C LEU A 43 5.87 -8.25 -9.19
N GLN A 44 6.43 -8.05 -7.99
CA GLN A 44 7.84 -8.35 -7.73
C GLN A 44 8.12 -9.86 -7.83
N GLU A 45 7.24 -10.68 -7.29
CA GLU A 45 7.34 -12.14 -7.39
C GLU A 45 7.20 -12.61 -8.84
N ALA A 46 6.26 -12.05 -9.61
CA ALA A 46 6.09 -12.34 -11.03
C ALA A 46 7.34 -11.97 -11.87
N GLU A 47 8.00 -10.84 -11.54
CA GLU A 47 9.26 -10.42 -12.17
C GLU A 47 10.39 -11.41 -11.87
N GLN A 48 10.51 -11.84 -10.61
CA GLN A 48 11.50 -12.86 -10.20
C GLN A 48 11.29 -14.21 -10.91
N CYS A 49 10.04 -14.54 -11.20
CA CYS A 49 9.66 -15.74 -11.97
C CYS A 49 9.79 -15.55 -13.49
N GLY A 50 10.20 -14.37 -13.98
CA GLY A 50 10.38 -14.09 -15.41
C GLY A 50 9.08 -14.04 -16.22
N LEU A 51 7.95 -13.71 -15.59
CA LEU A 51 6.63 -13.72 -16.25
C LEU A 51 6.36 -12.48 -17.12
N PHE A 52 7.20 -11.45 -17.06
CA PHE A 52 7.04 -10.25 -17.90
C PHE A 52 7.91 -10.29 -19.14
N SER A 53 7.29 -10.12 -20.31
CA SER A 53 7.98 -9.92 -21.59
C SER A 53 8.44 -8.48 -21.78
N GLN A 54 7.70 -7.51 -21.19
CA GLN A 54 7.96 -6.07 -21.31
C GLN A 54 7.78 -5.37 -19.97
N LYS A 55 8.57 -4.30 -19.73
CA LYS A 55 8.50 -3.49 -18.48
C LYS A 55 7.13 -2.82 -18.24
N ASN A 56 6.37 -2.52 -19.29
CA ASN A 56 5.04 -1.91 -19.18
C ASN A 56 3.97 -2.88 -18.67
N GLU A 57 4.24 -4.18 -18.60
CA GLU A 57 3.33 -5.17 -18.03
C GLU A 57 3.35 -5.14 -16.49
N LYS A 58 4.45 -4.67 -15.88
CA LYS A 58 4.61 -4.53 -14.43
C LYS A 58 3.87 -3.27 -13.93
N MET A 59 2.55 -3.37 -13.80
CA MET A 59 1.73 -2.23 -13.38
C MET A 59 0.54 -2.64 -12.51
N VAL A 60 0.10 -1.69 -11.67
CA VAL A 60 -1.15 -1.72 -10.92
C VAL A 60 -2.11 -0.71 -11.54
N SER A 61 -3.30 -1.11 -11.89
CA SER A 61 -4.35 -0.20 -12.37
C SER A 61 -5.47 -0.08 -11.33
N ILE A 62 -5.86 1.16 -11.06
CA ILE A 62 -6.97 1.51 -10.16
C ILE A 62 -8.01 2.24 -11.00
N THR A 63 -9.26 1.81 -10.90
CA THR A 63 -10.38 2.42 -11.63
C THR A 63 -11.54 2.67 -10.69
N ILE A 64 -12.09 3.88 -10.73
CA ILE A 64 -13.36 4.22 -10.09
C ILE A 64 -14.41 4.39 -11.18
N GLN A 65 -15.52 3.66 -11.07
CA GLN A 65 -16.70 3.80 -11.93
C GLN A 65 -17.95 3.85 -11.06
N SER A 66 -18.66 4.99 -11.03
CA SER A 66 -19.81 5.21 -10.15
C SER A 66 -19.46 4.93 -8.68
N LYS A 67 -19.98 3.84 -8.13
CA LYS A 67 -19.76 3.37 -6.76
C LYS A 67 -18.91 2.09 -6.71
N SER A 68 -18.15 1.80 -7.76
CA SER A 68 -17.27 0.63 -7.81
C SER A 68 -15.82 1.08 -7.88
N ILE A 69 -14.96 0.42 -7.12
CA ILE A 69 -13.50 0.60 -7.14
C ILE A 69 -12.89 -0.73 -7.53
N THR A 70 -12.08 -0.74 -8.57
CA THR A 70 -11.33 -1.93 -9.00
C THR A 70 -9.83 -1.65 -8.92
N ILE A 71 -9.09 -2.53 -8.26
CA ILE A 71 -7.63 -2.56 -8.26
C ILE A 71 -7.20 -3.87 -8.92
N HIS A 72 -6.34 -3.77 -9.92
CA HIS A 72 -5.92 -4.90 -10.74
C HIS A 72 -4.42 -4.84 -11.01
N ASP A 73 -3.74 -5.97 -10.83
CA ASP A 73 -2.35 -6.17 -11.19
C ASP A 73 -2.18 -7.40 -12.08
N ARG A 74 -1.08 -7.45 -12.82
CA ARG A 74 -0.63 -8.60 -13.60
C ARG A 74 0.51 -9.33 -12.88
N GLY A 75 0.40 -9.44 -11.55
CA GLY A 75 1.35 -10.16 -10.73
C GLY A 75 1.21 -11.68 -10.86
N ILE A 76 1.82 -12.41 -9.94
CA ILE A 76 1.88 -13.88 -10.00
C ILE A 76 0.51 -14.55 -9.87
N GLY A 77 -0.51 -13.84 -9.35
CA GLY A 77 -1.80 -14.40 -9.01
C GLY A 77 -1.76 -15.32 -7.79
N VAL A 78 -2.86 -16.02 -7.53
CA VAL A 78 -2.97 -16.98 -6.42
C VAL A 78 -3.32 -18.35 -6.98
N LYS A 79 -2.45 -19.34 -6.78
CA LYS A 79 -2.67 -20.72 -7.21
C LYS A 79 -3.95 -21.31 -6.59
N ASN A 80 -4.66 -22.09 -7.37
CA ASN A 80 -5.94 -22.69 -7.00
C ASN A 80 -5.96 -23.32 -5.60
N ASP A 81 -4.92 -24.06 -5.24
CA ASP A 81 -4.83 -24.75 -3.94
C ASP A 81 -4.58 -23.80 -2.76
N ASN A 82 -4.14 -22.59 -3.05
CA ASN A 82 -3.84 -21.56 -2.04
C ASN A 82 -4.93 -20.49 -1.93
N VAL A 83 -5.92 -20.46 -2.82
CA VAL A 83 -6.95 -19.41 -2.87
C VAL A 83 -7.65 -19.22 -1.53
N GLU A 84 -8.11 -20.29 -0.89
CA GLU A 84 -8.79 -20.20 0.41
C GLU A 84 -7.83 -19.72 1.51
N LYS A 85 -6.62 -20.26 1.56
CA LYS A 85 -5.61 -19.84 2.54
C LYS A 85 -5.26 -18.36 2.38
N CYS A 86 -5.00 -17.93 1.15
CA CYS A 86 -4.55 -16.57 0.87
C CYS A 86 -5.66 -15.53 0.94
N LEU A 87 -6.93 -15.88 0.67
CA LEU A 87 -8.01 -14.90 0.55
C LEU A 87 -9.06 -14.98 1.65
N ILE A 88 -9.21 -16.16 2.30
CA ILE A 88 -10.29 -16.40 3.27
C ILE A 88 -9.78 -16.63 4.68
N TRP A 89 -8.63 -17.32 4.88
CA TRP A 89 -8.12 -17.57 6.22
C TRP A 89 -7.65 -16.27 6.86
N LEU A 90 -8.20 -15.94 8.02
CA LEU A 90 -7.83 -14.73 8.76
C LEU A 90 -6.40 -14.82 9.29
N SER A 91 -5.68 -13.69 9.20
CA SER A 91 -4.30 -13.57 9.69
C SER A 91 -3.33 -14.59 9.11
N TYR A 92 -3.64 -15.18 7.96
CA TYR A 92 -2.73 -16.07 7.25
C TYR A 92 -1.93 -15.28 6.20
N SER A 93 -0.62 -15.37 6.26
CA SER A 93 0.29 -14.83 5.24
C SER A 93 1.38 -15.85 4.94
N GLN A 94 1.65 -16.09 3.67
CA GLN A 94 2.79 -16.89 3.21
C GLN A 94 4.03 -16.03 2.98
N LYS A 95 3.90 -14.72 3.15
CA LYS A 95 4.96 -13.76 2.88
C LYS A 95 6.04 -13.85 3.93
N THR A 96 7.27 -14.07 3.49
CA THR A 96 8.49 -14.10 4.30
C THR A 96 9.51 -13.11 3.75
N GLY A 97 10.45 -12.66 4.57
CA GLY A 97 11.54 -11.77 4.14
C GLY A 97 11.07 -10.34 3.83
N GLN A 98 11.45 -9.81 2.68
CA GLN A 98 11.24 -8.40 2.29
C GLN A 98 9.83 -8.08 1.75
N ALA A 99 8.83 -8.90 2.01
CA ALA A 99 7.46 -8.57 1.59
C ALA A 99 6.88 -7.44 2.43
N ILE A 100 6.20 -6.49 1.76
CA ILE A 100 5.65 -5.30 2.40
C ILE A 100 4.43 -5.66 3.29
N GLY A 101 3.56 -6.59 2.85
CA GLY A 101 2.35 -7.02 3.58
C GLY A 101 2.55 -8.30 4.37
N ARG A 102 2.53 -8.25 5.72
CA ARG A 102 2.94 -9.39 6.57
C ARG A 102 1.81 -10.09 7.31
N TYR A 103 0.82 -9.35 7.79
CA TYR A 103 -0.14 -9.87 8.77
C TYR A 103 -1.37 -10.56 8.18
N GLY A 104 -1.56 -10.52 6.86
CA GLY A 104 -2.68 -11.17 6.18
C GLY A 104 -4.08 -10.65 6.58
N ILE A 105 -4.17 -9.45 7.17
CA ILE A 105 -5.43 -8.82 7.59
C ILE A 105 -5.92 -7.76 6.59
N GLY A 106 -5.02 -7.13 5.83
CA GLY A 106 -5.32 -6.00 4.95
C GLY A 106 -6.29 -6.32 3.80
N ARG A 107 -6.40 -7.60 3.37
CA ARG A 107 -7.25 -7.98 2.23
C ARG A 107 -8.75 -7.75 2.42
N LEU A 108 -9.25 -7.77 3.65
CA LEU A 108 -10.66 -7.52 3.94
C LEU A 108 -10.99 -6.07 4.31
N THR A 109 -10.00 -5.16 4.34
CA THR A 109 -10.20 -3.76 4.74
C THR A 109 -11.28 -3.05 3.91
N GLY A 110 -11.36 -3.36 2.62
CA GLY A 110 -12.39 -2.82 1.73
C GLY A 110 -13.82 -3.21 2.10
N ALA A 111 -14.02 -4.36 2.75
CA ALA A 111 -15.35 -4.86 3.13
C ALA A 111 -16.08 -3.94 4.14
N LYS A 112 -15.35 -3.12 4.89
CA LYS A 112 -15.93 -2.10 5.78
C LYS A 112 -16.75 -1.07 5.02
N TYR A 113 -16.40 -0.77 3.77
CA TYR A 113 -16.85 0.41 3.03
C TYR A 113 -17.66 0.11 1.77
N CYS A 114 -17.97 -1.18 1.49
CA CYS A 114 -18.74 -1.60 0.32
C CYS A 114 -19.79 -2.65 0.69
N ASP A 115 -20.72 -2.95 -0.22
CA ASP A 115 -21.70 -4.02 0.01
C ASP A 115 -21.17 -5.38 -0.40
N LYS A 116 -20.34 -5.45 -1.43
CA LYS A 116 -19.74 -6.69 -1.92
C LYS A 116 -18.27 -6.48 -2.27
N LEU A 117 -17.41 -7.33 -1.73
CA LEU A 117 -15.99 -7.40 -2.08
C LEU A 117 -15.76 -8.65 -2.93
N VAL A 118 -15.12 -8.50 -4.09
CA VAL A 118 -14.85 -9.59 -5.03
C VAL A 118 -13.37 -9.67 -5.30
N PHE A 119 -12.80 -10.86 -5.17
CA PHE A 119 -11.44 -11.17 -5.59
C PHE A 119 -11.47 -12.10 -6.78
N GLU A 120 -10.78 -11.75 -7.85
CA GLU A 120 -10.56 -12.59 -9.03
C GLU A 120 -9.06 -12.83 -9.18
N THR A 121 -8.68 -14.08 -9.44
CA THR A 121 -7.27 -14.40 -9.61
C THR A 121 -7.06 -15.57 -10.56
N SER A 122 -6.02 -15.48 -11.36
CA SER A 122 -5.47 -16.55 -12.18
C SER A 122 -3.97 -16.63 -11.91
N ALA A 123 -3.41 -17.83 -11.87
CA ALA A 123 -1.98 -18.05 -11.67
C ALA A 123 -1.38 -18.71 -12.91
N TYR A 124 -0.18 -18.24 -13.33
CA TYR A 124 0.52 -18.79 -14.48
C TYR A 124 0.69 -20.33 -14.39
N GLY A 125 0.38 -21.03 -15.48
CA GLY A 125 0.45 -22.47 -15.58
C GLY A 125 -0.82 -23.20 -15.10
N GLU A 126 -1.85 -22.50 -14.60
CA GLU A 126 -3.12 -23.09 -14.17
C GLU A 126 -4.25 -22.71 -15.13
N PRO A 127 -5.07 -23.69 -15.59
CA PRO A 127 -6.14 -23.43 -16.56
C PRO A 127 -7.43 -22.93 -15.90
N TYR A 128 -7.33 -22.18 -14.82
CA TYR A 128 -8.49 -21.75 -14.02
C TYR A 128 -8.35 -20.31 -13.52
N LYS A 129 -9.49 -19.59 -13.60
CA LYS A 129 -9.74 -18.36 -12.83
C LYS A 129 -10.56 -18.71 -11.58
N ASN A 130 -10.15 -18.25 -10.45
CA ASN A 130 -10.88 -18.34 -9.19
C ASN A 130 -11.52 -16.99 -8.86
N THR A 131 -12.79 -17.01 -8.44
CA THR A 131 -13.50 -15.82 -7.96
C THR A 131 -14.02 -16.07 -6.56
N ILE A 132 -13.70 -15.19 -5.62
CA ILE A 132 -14.24 -15.16 -4.27
C ILE A 132 -15.19 -13.97 -4.17
N HIS A 133 -16.42 -14.23 -3.79
CA HIS A 133 -17.41 -13.22 -3.44
C HIS A 133 -17.55 -13.17 -1.93
N PHE A 134 -17.34 -12.00 -1.34
CA PHE A 134 -17.55 -11.72 0.07
C PHE A 134 -18.71 -10.72 0.20
N ASP A 135 -19.82 -11.16 0.80
CA ASP A 135 -20.99 -10.34 1.09
C ASP A 135 -20.72 -9.47 2.33
N ALA A 136 -20.15 -8.31 2.09
CA ALA A 136 -19.73 -7.39 3.15
C ALA A 136 -20.92 -6.75 3.87
N LYS A 137 -22.08 -6.56 3.17
CA LYS A 137 -23.31 -6.07 3.77
C LYS A 137 -23.84 -7.07 4.79
N LYS A 138 -24.01 -8.33 4.38
CA LYS A 138 -24.45 -9.41 5.27
C LYS A 138 -23.48 -9.63 6.44
N ALA A 139 -22.17 -9.53 6.21
CA ALA A 139 -21.17 -9.59 7.27
C ALA A 139 -21.42 -8.51 8.34
N ARG A 140 -21.61 -7.25 7.93
CA ARG A 140 -21.91 -6.15 8.86
C ARG A 140 -23.23 -6.36 9.62
N GLU A 141 -24.27 -6.88 8.97
CA GLU A 141 -25.54 -7.21 9.60
C GLU A 141 -25.38 -8.27 10.70
N ILE A 142 -24.65 -9.36 10.42
CA ILE A 142 -24.35 -10.41 11.40
C ILE A 142 -23.50 -9.85 12.56
N LEU A 143 -22.50 -9.01 12.27
CA LEU A 143 -21.63 -8.41 13.29
C LEU A 143 -22.40 -7.43 14.20
N ALA A 144 -23.46 -6.79 13.70
CA ALA A 144 -24.33 -5.92 14.47
C ALA A 144 -25.41 -6.65 15.27
N SER A 145 -25.69 -7.92 14.96
CA SER A 145 -26.70 -8.71 15.66
C SER A 145 -26.25 -9.09 17.08
N THR A 146 -27.20 -9.46 17.93
CA THR A 146 -26.94 -9.99 19.27
C THR A 146 -26.61 -11.48 19.28
N GLU A 147 -26.79 -12.16 18.16
CA GLU A 147 -26.50 -13.59 18.05
C GLU A 147 -25.00 -13.86 18.15
N GLU A 148 -24.65 -14.95 18.80
CA GLU A 148 -23.26 -15.39 18.93
C GLU A 148 -22.90 -16.34 17.80
N TYR A 149 -21.79 -16.09 17.15
CA TYR A 149 -21.21 -16.91 16.09
C TYR A 149 -19.70 -17.02 16.28
N GLU A 150 -19.15 -18.15 15.89
CA GLU A 150 -17.71 -18.28 15.66
C GLU A 150 -17.35 -17.52 14.37
N VAL A 151 -16.15 -16.95 14.32
CA VAL A 151 -15.71 -16.18 13.14
C VAL A 151 -15.72 -17.00 11.86
N GLN A 152 -15.41 -18.31 11.94
CA GLN A 152 -15.42 -19.23 10.80
C GLN A 152 -16.83 -19.46 10.25
N GLU A 153 -17.85 -19.49 11.12
CA GLU A 153 -19.24 -19.62 10.71
C GLU A 153 -19.69 -18.39 9.93
N VAL A 154 -19.36 -17.19 10.42
CA VAL A 154 -19.67 -15.94 9.73
C VAL A 154 -19.00 -15.92 8.35
N ILE A 155 -17.73 -16.27 8.25
CA ILE A 155 -17.01 -16.31 6.98
C ILE A 155 -17.69 -17.27 5.99
N LYS A 156 -18.08 -18.46 6.43
CA LYS A 156 -18.82 -19.43 5.58
C LYS A 156 -20.15 -18.89 5.10
N MET A 157 -20.89 -18.15 5.94
CA MET A 157 -22.20 -17.57 5.59
C MET A 157 -22.10 -16.42 4.58
N VAL A 158 -20.98 -15.72 4.51
CA VAL A 158 -20.83 -14.50 3.71
C VAL A 158 -19.88 -14.67 2.52
N THR A 159 -19.24 -15.84 2.37
CA THR A 159 -18.25 -16.08 1.32
C THR A 159 -18.70 -17.21 0.41
N THR A 160 -18.56 -16.99 -0.90
CA THR A 160 -18.71 -18.04 -1.92
C THR A 160 -17.50 -18.04 -2.85
N ARG A 161 -17.10 -19.22 -3.34
CA ARG A 161 -16.04 -19.40 -4.32
C ARG A 161 -16.59 -20.01 -5.59
N THR A 162 -16.26 -19.45 -6.73
CA THR A 162 -16.49 -20.04 -8.05
C THR A 162 -15.16 -20.22 -8.78
N ARG A 163 -15.13 -21.15 -9.73
CA ARG A 163 -13.98 -21.43 -10.57
C ARG A 163 -14.47 -21.61 -12.01
N GLU A 164 -13.76 -20.99 -12.94
CA GLU A 164 -14.03 -21.04 -14.37
C GLU A 164 -12.75 -21.41 -15.11
N GLU A 165 -12.88 -22.01 -16.29
CA GLU A 165 -11.74 -22.27 -17.18
C GLU A 165 -11.17 -20.96 -17.72
N GLU A 166 -9.84 -20.87 -17.80
CA GLU A 166 -9.11 -19.74 -18.35
C GLU A 166 -7.82 -20.23 -19.02
N GLN A 167 -7.23 -19.40 -19.87
CA GLN A 167 -5.96 -19.74 -20.53
C GLN A 167 -4.82 -19.82 -19.50
N ALA A 168 -4.01 -20.86 -19.58
CA ALA A 168 -2.98 -21.14 -18.59
C ALA A 168 -1.79 -20.13 -18.58
N ASP A 169 -1.73 -19.24 -19.56
CA ASP A 169 -0.75 -18.13 -19.63
C ASP A 169 -1.23 -16.87 -18.90
N GLN A 170 -2.50 -16.84 -18.45
CA GLN A 170 -3.03 -15.71 -17.69
C GLN A 170 -2.53 -15.75 -16.25
N HIS A 171 -2.13 -14.59 -15.75
CA HIS A 171 -1.73 -14.39 -14.36
C HIS A 171 -2.09 -12.97 -13.92
N TYR A 172 -2.86 -12.85 -12.86
CA TYR A 172 -3.30 -11.57 -12.32
C TYR A 172 -3.99 -11.72 -10.96
N PHE A 173 -4.13 -10.59 -10.30
CA PHE A 173 -5.02 -10.43 -9.18
C PHE A 173 -5.87 -9.18 -9.39
N ARG A 174 -7.18 -9.29 -9.12
CA ARG A 174 -8.12 -8.19 -9.18
C ARG A 174 -8.99 -8.18 -7.94
N VAL A 175 -9.13 -7.03 -7.33
CA VAL A 175 -10.09 -6.78 -6.25
C VAL A 175 -11.08 -5.72 -6.68
N THR A 176 -12.37 -5.99 -6.49
CA THR A 176 -13.45 -5.07 -6.81
C THR A 176 -14.33 -4.84 -5.59
N LEU A 177 -14.48 -3.58 -5.21
CA LEU A 177 -15.42 -3.11 -4.20
C LEU A 177 -16.68 -2.61 -4.92
N ASN A 178 -17.81 -3.23 -4.67
CA ASN A 178 -19.08 -2.86 -5.29
C ASN A 178 -20.01 -2.16 -4.29
N ASN A 179 -20.73 -1.14 -4.76
CA ASN A 179 -21.59 -0.29 -3.94
C ASN A 179 -20.83 0.34 -2.75
N VAL A 180 -19.70 1.00 -3.06
CA VAL A 180 -18.94 1.77 -2.10
C VAL A 180 -19.78 2.95 -1.61
N PHE A 181 -19.89 3.11 -0.29
CA PHE A 181 -20.65 4.19 0.35
C PHE A 181 -19.76 5.20 1.07
N GLU A 182 -18.47 4.89 1.28
CA GLU A 182 -17.49 5.84 1.83
C GLU A 182 -17.06 6.84 0.75
N ARG A 183 -17.48 8.10 0.91
CA ARG A 183 -17.29 9.15 -0.10
C ARG A 183 -15.82 9.51 -0.34
N HIS A 184 -14.98 9.42 0.69
CA HIS A 184 -13.55 9.70 0.54
C HIS A 184 -12.88 8.72 -0.42
N LEU A 185 -13.25 7.43 -0.38
CA LEU A 185 -12.74 6.42 -1.31
C LEU A 185 -13.16 6.68 -2.77
N LEU A 186 -14.27 7.34 -2.98
CA LEU A 186 -14.76 7.70 -4.32
C LEU A 186 -14.23 9.05 -4.81
N ASN A 187 -13.48 9.77 -3.98
CA ASN A 187 -12.87 11.04 -4.37
C ASN A 187 -11.52 10.79 -5.05
N GLU A 188 -11.50 10.96 -6.35
CA GLU A 188 -10.32 10.68 -7.20
C GLU A 188 -9.09 11.50 -6.78
N GLU A 189 -9.26 12.80 -6.54
CA GLU A 189 -8.14 13.68 -6.16
C GLU A 189 -7.54 13.29 -4.80
N MET A 190 -8.40 13.00 -3.82
CA MET A 190 -7.93 12.52 -2.52
C MET A 190 -7.20 11.17 -2.63
N ALA A 191 -7.74 10.25 -3.44
CA ALA A 191 -7.12 8.94 -3.65
C ALA A 191 -5.77 9.05 -4.35
N LYS A 192 -5.67 9.84 -5.43
CA LYS A 192 -4.41 10.10 -6.14
C LYS A 192 -3.36 10.72 -5.22
N ARG A 193 -3.75 11.74 -4.46
CA ARG A 193 -2.85 12.39 -3.50
C ARG A 193 -2.35 11.39 -2.45
N TYR A 194 -3.24 10.63 -1.83
CA TYR A 194 -2.88 9.64 -0.83
C TYR A 194 -1.93 8.57 -1.39
N LEU A 195 -2.21 8.06 -2.59
CA LEU A 195 -1.34 7.10 -3.27
C LEU A 195 0.05 7.68 -3.57
N ALA A 196 0.10 8.90 -4.12
CA ALA A 196 1.37 9.58 -4.41
C ALA A 196 2.26 9.75 -3.16
N GLU A 197 1.63 9.92 -1.99
CA GLU A 197 2.32 10.08 -0.71
C GLU A 197 2.73 8.75 -0.06
N THR A 198 1.94 7.69 -0.24
CA THR A 198 2.07 6.48 0.59
C THR A 198 2.66 5.27 -0.13
N VAL A 199 2.37 5.06 -1.42
CA VAL A 199 2.77 3.83 -2.11
C VAL A 199 4.15 3.96 -2.79
N PRO A 200 4.79 2.84 -3.19
CA PRO A 200 6.16 2.85 -3.67
C PRO A 200 6.25 3.24 -5.16
N VAL A 201 5.72 4.39 -5.50
CA VAL A 201 5.85 4.98 -6.84
C VAL A 201 7.13 5.80 -6.98
N ASP A 202 7.55 6.00 -8.22
CA ASP A 202 8.71 6.82 -8.56
C ASP A 202 8.39 8.32 -8.47
N TYR A 203 9.42 9.15 -8.42
CA TYR A 203 9.29 10.60 -8.48
C TYR A 203 8.83 11.09 -9.84
N SER A 204 8.31 12.32 -9.90
CA SER A 204 8.02 13.00 -11.17
C SER A 204 9.30 13.19 -12.00
N SER A 205 9.17 13.24 -13.34
CA SER A 205 10.33 13.47 -14.20
C SER A 205 11.00 14.81 -13.90
N SER A 206 10.20 15.86 -13.69
CA SER A 206 10.69 17.19 -13.33
C SER A 206 11.57 17.14 -12.07
N PHE A 207 11.11 16.50 -11.00
CA PHE A 207 11.90 16.39 -9.77
C PHE A 207 13.18 15.58 -9.96
N LYS A 208 13.10 14.47 -10.70
CA LYS A 208 14.27 13.64 -10.98
C LYS A 208 15.32 14.40 -11.79
N ASP A 209 14.93 15.03 -12.87
CA ASP A 209 15.86 15.64 -13.82
C ASP A 209 16.51 16.90 -13.26
N TYR A 210 15.81 17.68 -12.44
CA TYR A 210 16.34 18.93 -11.91
C TYR A 210 16.91 18.85 -10.49
N ILE A 211 16.49 17.87 -9.66
CA ILE A 211 16.88 17.79 -8.27
C ILE A 211 17.69 16.54 -7.94
N LEU A 212 17.20 15.34 -8.30
CA LEU A 212 17.84 14.09 -7.89
C LEU A 212 19.01 13.71 -8.79
N ASN A 213 18.84 13.69 -10.12
CA ASN A 213 19.90 13.24 -11.04
C ASN A 213 21.17 14.08 -10.92
N PRO A 214 21.13 15.45 -10.86
CA PRO A 214 22.34 16.24 -10.65
C PRO A 214 23.02 15.99 -9.29
N ALA A 215 22.24 15.58 -8.29
CA ALA A 215 22.78 15.22 -6.98
C ALA A 215 23.39 13.81 -6.98
N PHE A 216 22.81 12.85 -7.70
CA PHE A 216 23.35 11.50 -7.87
C PHE A 216 24.65 11.47 -8.66
N GLU A 217 24.82 12.31 -9.70
CA GLU A 217 26.08 12.43 -10.43
C GLU A 217 27.27 12.69 -9.53
N LYS A 218 27.05 13.36 -8.39
CA LYS A 218 28.07 13.66 -7.39
C LYS A 218 28.15 12.62 -6.26
N ASN A 219 27.19 11.67 -6.21
CA ASN A 219 27.00 10.74 -5.10
C ASN A 219 26.53 9.37 -5.62
N LEU A 220 27.38 8.68 -6.36
CA LEU A 220 27.05 7.39 -7.04
C LEU A 220 26.58 6.30 -6.08
N GLU A 221 27.02 6.32 -4.83
CA GLU A 221 26.56 5.38 -3.82
C GLU A 221 25.05 5.52 -3.57
N PHE A 222 24.55 6.74 -3.41
CA PHE A 222 23.12 7.00 -3.20
C PHE A 222 22.29 6.72 -4.46
N GLU A 223 22.85 6.88 -5.64
CA GLU A 223 22.23 6.44 -6.88
C GLU A 223 22.00 4.92 -6.88
N SER A 224 22.99 4.15 -6.42
CA SER A 224 22.89 2.69 -6.31
C SER A 224 21.80 2.29 -5.30
N LEU A 225 21.77 2.91 -4.12
CA LEU A 225 20.74 2.69 -3.10
C LEU A 225 19.33 3.02 -3.64
N TYR A 226 19.20 4.13 -4.36
CA TYR A 226 17.94 4.52 -4.98
C TYR A 226 17.46 3.52 -6.04
N LYS A 227 18.36 3.02 -6.91
CA LYS A 227 18.05 2.00 -7.92
C LYS A 227 17.63 0.67 -7.31
N GLY A 228 18.06 0.39 -6.07
CA GLY A 228 17.66 -0.78 -5.29
C GLY A 228 16.27 -0.67 -4.64
N LEU A 229 15.65 0.52 -4.64
CA LEU A 229 14.32 0.69 -4.06
C LEU A 229 13.25 -0.05 -4.88
N ILE A 230 12.33 -0.69 -4.18
CA ILE A 230 11.12 -1.25 -4.79
C ILE A 230 10.28 -0.09 -5.35
N THR A 231 9.96 -0.15 -6.64
CA THR A 231 9.07 0.79 -7.29
C THR A 231 8.00 0.07 -8.10
N CYS A 232 6.77 0.57 -8.06
CA CYS A 232 5.65 0.08 -8.84
C CYS A 232 5.09 1.16 -9.77
N ASN A 233 4.72 0.77 -10.98
CA ASN A 233 3.93 1.65 -11.85
C ASN A 233 2.47 1.54 -11.45
N VAL A 234 1.93 2.60 -10.87
CA VAL A 234 0.52 2.68 -10.45
C VAL A 234 -0.21 3.67 -11.36
N TYR A 235 -1.34 3.26 -11.91
CA TYR A 235 -2.20 4.08 -12.75
C TYR A 235 -3.57 4.22 -12.09
N PHE A 236 -4.09 5.43 -12.08
CA PHE A 236 -5.41 5.74 -11.55
C PHE A 236 -6.27 6.33 -12.65
N ASN A 237 -7.36 5.67 -13.03
CA ASN A 237 -8.18 5.99 -14.20
C ASN A 237 -7.33 6.25 -15.47
N GLY A 238 -6.30 5.43 -15.66
CA GLY A 238 -5.38 5.53 -16.81
C GLY A 238 -4.25 6.55 -16.66
N ALA A 239 -4.27 7.43 -15.66
CA ALA A 239 -3.22 8.40 -15.41
C ALA A 239 -2.15 7.82 -14.45
N PRO A 240 -0.84 8.00 -14.74
CA PRO A 240 0.22 7.50 -13.86
C PRO A 240 0.26 8.28 -12.54
N ILE A 241 0.45 7.56 -11.43
CA ILE A 241 0.72 8.13 -10.12
C ILE A 241 2.22 8.24 -9.93
N LYS A 242 2.68 9.41 -9.49
CA LYS A 242 4.06 9.70 -9.12
C LYS A 242 4.09 10.38 -7.76
N LYS A 243 5.20 10.28 -7.05
CA LYS A 243 5.41 11.09 -5.84
C LYS A 243 5.25 12.56 -6.20
N SER A 244 4.55 13.31 -5.37
CA SER A 244 4.14 14.69 -5.66
C SER A 244 5.27 15.73 -5.51
N TYR A 245 6.55 15.29 -5.47
CA TYR A 245 7.69 16.20 -5.43
C TYR A 245 7.85 16.92 -6.77
N ASP A 246 8.18 18.21 -6.70
CA ASP A 246 8.45 19.04 -7.89
C ASP A 246 9.71 19.88 -7.67
N SER A 247 10.29 20.37 -8.77
CA SER A 247 11.47 21.23 -8.78
C SER A 247 11.18 22.68 -8.36
N SER A 248 9.89 23.09 -8.37
CA SER A 248 9.41 24.36 -7.84
C SER A 248 8.19 24.18 -6.97
N VAL A 249 7.98 25.09 -6.04
CA VAL A 249 6.87 25.07 -5.08
C VAL A 249 6.41 26.47 -4.76
N THR A 250 5.19 26.60 -4.24
CA THR A 250 4.71 27.86 -3.66
C THR A 250 5.25 27.99 -2.22
N ASN A 251 5.99 29.04 -1.94
CA ASN A 251 6.54 29.35 -0.62
C ASN A 251 5.49 29.97 0.33
N SER A 252 5.88 30.27 1.56
CA SER A 252 5.00 30.88 2.58
C SER A 252 4.45 32.28 2.23
N ASN A 253 5.01 32.92 1.20
CA ASN A 253 4.56 34.24 0.71
C ASN A 253 3.70 34.11 -0.58
N ASN A 254 3.21 32.92 -0.92
CA ASN A 254 2.49 32.63 -2.17
C ASN A 254 3.28 32.97 -3.45
N GLN A 255 4.59 32.89 -3.40
CA GLN A 255 5.47 33.09 -4.56
C GLN A 255 6.02 31.71 -5.00
N GLU A 256 6.15 31.53 -6.31
CA GLU A 256 6.85 30.37 -6.84
C GLU A 256 8.34 30.46 -6.49
N GLU A 257 8.87 29.36 -5.99
CA GLU A 257 10.26 29.26 -5.59
C GLU A 257 10.84 27.90 -5.97
N ARG A 258 12.11 27.89 -6.35
CA ARG A 258 12.82 26.67 -6.69
C ARG A 258 13.19 25.88 -5.44
N VAL A 259 13.09 24.57 -5.56
CA VAL A 259 13.67 23.63 -4.62
C VAL A 259 15.18 23.62 -4.84
N GLY A 260 15.94 23.67 -3.77
CA GLY A 260 17.41 23.59 -3.80
C GLY A 260 17.90 22.17 -4.07
N ASN A 261 19.21 21.98 -4.04
CA ASN A 261 19.83 20.68 -4.29
C ASN A 261 19.42 19.66 -3.23
N ALA A 262 19.25 18.42 -3.64
CA ALA A 262 19.14 17.32 -2.70
C ALA A 262 20.47 17.06 -1.98
N ASN A 263 20.40 16.90 -0.67
CA ASN A 263 21.50 16.52 0.20
C ASN A 263 21.23 15.12 0.71
N PHE A 264 22.19 14.21 0.54
CA PHE A 264 22.09 12.83 0.99
C PHE A 264 22.72 12.61 2.35
N PHE A 265 22.22 11.62 3.09
CA PHE A 265 22.79 11.20 4.36
C PHE A 265 22.59 9.69 4.57
N LYS A 266 23.43 9.12 5.44
CA LYS A 266 23.34 7.74 5.93
C LYS A 266 23.32 7.72 7.45
N LEU A 267 22.62 6.74 7.98
CA LEU A 267 22.67 6.35 9.39
C LEU A 267 23.23 4.94 9.45
N GLU A 268 24.39 4.80 10.06
CA GLU A 268 25.08 3.52 10.22
C GLU A 268 25.30 3.23 11.71
N HIS A 269 25.25 1.98 12.11
CA HIS A 269 25.59 1.52 13.45
C HIS A 269 26.40 0.22 13.34
N GLU A 270 27.56 0.17 14.00
CA GLU A 270 28.48 -0.98 13.98
C GLU A 270 28.85 -1.47 12.57
N GLY A 271 28.88 -0.57 11.58
CA GLY A 271 29.20 -0.88 10.19
C GLY A 271 28.02 -1.36 9.36
N GLU A 272 26.82 -1.44 9.93
CA GLU A 272 25.59 -1.76 9.22
C GLU A 272 24.80 -0.50 8.87
N LEU A 273 24.31 -0.42 7.62
CA LEU A 273 23.46 0.66 7.14
C LEU A 273 22.04 0.47 7.70
N LEU A 274 21.62 1.34 8.62
CA LEU A 274 20.26 1.31 9.21
C LEU A 274 19.26 2.08 8.38
N ALA A 275 19.67 3.24 7.85
CA ALA A 275 18.84 4.07 7.00
C ALA A 275 19.71 4.96 6.11
N TRP A 276 19.13 5.40 5.02
CA TRP A 276 19.67 6.47 4.19
C TRP A 276 18.55 7.40 3.76
N GLY A 277 18.87 8.55 3.25
CA GLY A 277 17.85 9.47 2.83
C GLY A 277 18.38 10.68 2.11
N TRP A 278 17.47 11.54 1.76
CA TRP A 278 17.75 12.84 1.17
C TRP A 278 16.83 13.90 1.77
N TYR A 279 17.30 15.13 1.75
CA TYR A 279 16.50 16.31 2.06
C TYR A 279 16.86 17.48 1.16
N ALA A 280 15.93 18.38 0.98
CA ALA A 280 16.12 19.65 0.30
C ALA A 280 15.36 20.75 1.02
N MET A 281 15.78 22.00 0.77
CA MET A 281 15.13 23.23 1.21
C MET A 281 14.78 24.07 -0.02
N THR A 282 13.95 25.09 0.15
CA THR A 282 13.81 26.12 -0.89
C THR A 282 15.13 26.90 -1.02
N VAL A 283 15.41 27.43 -2.22
CA VAL A 283 16.67 28.20 -2.49
C VAL A 283 16.80 29.39 -1.55
N SER A 284 15.70 30.06 -1.20
CA SER A 284 15.69 31.20 -0.27
C SER A 284 15.58 30.80 1.22
N ALA A 285 15.64 29.51 1.52
CA ALA A 285 15.50 28.95 2.88
C ALA A 285 14.19 29.40 3.58
N LYS A 286 13.09 29.44 2.84
CA LYS A 286 11.75 29.68 3.38
C LYS A 286 11.00 28.39 3.62
N GLN A 287 10.01 28.42 4.51
CA GLN A 287 9.15 27.29 4.79
C GLN A 287 8.28 26.93 3.58
N PHE A 288 8.06 25.63 3.38
CA PHE A 288 7.02 25.13 2.48
C PHE A 288 5.64 25.38 3.08
N THR A 289 4.70 25.84 2.26
CA THR A 289 3.33 26.11 2.72
C THR A 289 2.54 24.82 3.00
N GLY A 290 1.46 24.92 3.75
CA GLY A 290 0.58 23.79 4.03
C GLY A 290 -0.11 23.19 2.80
N SER A 291 -0.12 23.90 1.65
CA SER A 291 -0.64 23.40 0.38
C SER A 291 0.33 22.41 -0.33
N VAL A 292 1.60 22.41 0.05
CA VAL A 292 2.60 21.47 -0.49
C VAL A 292 2.43 20.12 0.20
N SER A 293 1.88 19.14 -0.52
CA SER A 293 1.53 17.81 0.02
C SER A 293 2.76 16.99 0.49
N PHE A 294 3.92 17.25 -0.08
CA PHE A 294 5.18 16.56 0.21
C PHE A 294 6.13 17.35 1.13
N ARG A 295 5.64 18.38 1.79
CA ARG A 295 6.43 19.10 2.81
C ARG A 295 6.83 18.17 3.94
N LYS A 296 7.91 18.54 4.68
CA LYS A 296 8.53 17.77 5.75
C LYS A 296 9.25 16.51 5.27
N ILE A 297 9.95 15.86 6.18
CA ILE A 297 10.67 14.61 5.91
C ILE A 297 9.75 13.44 6.21
N ARG A 298 9.70 12.45 5.33
CA ARG A 298 8.86 11.25 5.46
C ARG A 298 9.70 10.00 5.68
N LEU A 299 9.29 9.16 6.61
CA LEU A 299 9.86 7.83 6.78
C LEU A 299 9.28 6.86 5.76
N ARG A 300 10.15 6.03 5.18
CA ARG A 300 9.76 4.95 4.28
C ARG A 300 10.44 3.65 4.67
N GLN A 301 9.70 2.57 4.54
CA GLN A 301 10.20 1.20 4.64
C GLN A 301 9.81 0.47 3.37
N LEU A 302 10.76 -0.18 2.68
CA LEU A 302 10.55 -0.77 1.35
C LEU A 302 9.86 0.20 0.37
N ASN A 303 10.20 1.49 0.47
CA ASN A 303 9.61 2.60 -0.28
C ASN A 303 8.12 2.89 -0.01
N MET A 304 7.48 2.20 0.93
CA MET A 304 6.16 2.54 1.47
C MET A 304 6.28 3.57 2.59
N ALA A 305 5.36 4.54 2.66
CA ALA A 305 5.36 5.50 3.77
C ALA A 305 5.02 4.82 5.11
N VAL A 306 5.75 5.19 6.15
CA VAL A 306 5.50 4.81 7.55
C VAL A 306 5.04 6.04 8.31
N GLY A 307 3.86 5.98 8.92
CA GLY A 307 3.25 7.16 9.55
C GLY A 307 2.82 8.21 8.53
N ASP A 308 2.80 9.47 8.96
CA ASP A 308 2.46 10.64 8.16
C ASP A 308 3.58 11.71 8.17
N GLU A 309 3.30 12.89 7.68
CA GLU A 309 4.28 14.00 7.62
C GLU A 309 4.72 14.53 8.99
N THR A 310 4.06 14.15 10.06
CA THR A 310 4.39 14.60 11.43
C THR A 310 5.30 13.62 12.17
N TYR A 311 5.66 12.50 11.56
CA TYR A 311 6.41 11.41 12.19
C TYR A 311 7.71 11.88 12.88
N PHE A 312 8.40 12.86 12.29
CA PHE A 312 9.64 13.41 12.82
C PHE A 312 9.49 14.77 13.53
N ASP A 313 8.27 15.29 13.71
CA ASP A 313 8.06 16.64 14.28
C ASP A 313 8.65 16.78 15.68
N ASN A 314 8.63 15.73 16.49
CA ASN A 314 9.20 15.70 17.84
C ASN A 314 10.74 15.80 17.88
N LEU A 315 11.43 15.67 16.75
CA LEU A 315 12.87 15.87 16.65
C LEU A 315 13.26 17.34 16.48
N TYR A 316 12.31 18.22 16.21
CA TYR A 316 12.52 19.66 16.03
C TYR A 316 12.18 20.42 17.31
N SER A 317 12.88 21.53 17.56
CA SER A 317 12.61 22.39 18.73
C SER A 317 11.24 23.05 18.65
N LYS A 318 10.73 23.26 17.44
CA LYS A 318 9.38 23.76 17.13
C LYS A 318 8.82 22.98 15.95
N ASP A 319 7.58 22.58 16.00
CA ASP A 319 6.91 21.84 14.91
C ASP A 319 6.99 22.60 13.56
N ALA A 320 7.00 23.94 13.60
CA ALA A 320 7.13 24.77 12.41
C ALA A 320 8.48 24.59 11.69
N ASP A 321 9.54 24.21 12.41
CA ASP A 321 10.88 24.09 11.85
C ASP A 321 10.99 22.93 10.87
N SER A 322 10.22 21.86 11.07
CA SER A 322 10.12 20.73 10.14
C SER A 322 9.65 21.13 8.75
N SER A 323 8.91 22.25 8.64
CA SER A 323 8.36 22.76 7.36
C SER A 323 9.41 23.46 6.46
N TYR A 324 10.64 23.65 6.92
CA TYR A 324 11.74 24.12 6.06
C TYR A 324 12.29 23.02 5.14
N PHE A 325 11.91 21.76 5.38
CA PHE A 325 12.48 20.61 4.69
C PHE A 325 11.43 19.86 3.89
N ILE A 326 11.88 19.29 2.79
CA ILE A 326 11.26 18.16 2.11
C ILE A 326 12.28 17.04 2.05
N GLY A 327 11.84 15.79 2.06
CA GLY A 327 12.78 14.68 1.97
C GLY A 327 12.16 13.34 2.34
N GLU A 328 12.99 12.33 2.21
CA GLU A 328 12.63 10.96 2.57
C GLU A 328 13.78 10.25 3.27
N VAL A 329 13.45 9.48 4.29
CA VAL A 329 14.35 8.56 5.00
C VAL A 329 13.89 7.15 4.68
N PHE A 330 14.78 6.33 4.15
CA PHE A 330 14.53 4.95 3.80
C PHE A 330 15.16 4.04 4.87
N ALA A 331 14.35 3.39 5.68
CA ALA A 331 14.81 2.36 6.60
C ALA A 331 15.23 1.11 5.80
N VAL A 332 16.40 0.57 6.13
CA VAL A 332 16.98 -0.62 5.47
C VAL A 332 16.60 -1.89 6.23
N HIS A 333 16.54 -1.80 7.56
CA HIS A 333 16.13 -2.88 8.46
C HIS A 333 14.78 -2.60 9.11
N GLU A 334 14.18 -3.68 9.66
CA GLU A 334 12.89 -3.64 10.34
C GLU A 334 13.01 -3.20 11.79
#